data_e0c47930e25af8198ba6fb12827e816b
#
_entry.id   e0c47930e25af8198ba6fb12827e816b
#
_cell.length_a   1.000
_cell.length_b   1.000
_cell.length_c   1.000
_cell.angle_alpha   90.00
_cell.angle_beta   90.00
_cell.angle_gamma   90.00
#
_symmetry.space_group_name_H-M   'P 1'
#
loop_
_entity.id
_entity.type
_entity.pdbx_description
1 polymer ?
#
loop_
_entity_poly.entity_id
_entity_poly.type
_entity_poly.pdbx_seq_one_letter_code
_entity_poly.pdbx_strand_id
1 'polypeptide(L)'
;CALPICYILAMISADTLSTLFLFYLAGLHRYLHLRGLDLRTSKEMLRYSIPLIPNSIFWWINNMASRYLIAYFLGTTENGLFAVAYKIPTVIVLMSNIFMDAWQMSAVSDVPKKRAQFFTRVFVCYQALLCTAASGLILFSKVITKVLVADSYYISWKYIPLLLISTIFSCMSTFLGSVYMVEKKSILNFITTGAGAVLNVLLNLFFIPIFQVNGAAFATLTSYAVVFVLRALDTHRFIPMKFHPMRLTFNVAVLLLQAFLMIFEVKGWIAWEILLTALMLVINMGALWSTVRQVLFKRRSPAPSPQKHEN
;
A
#
# COMPACT_ATOMS: atom_id res chain seq x y z
N CYS A 1 -16.44 -25.25 -16.00
CA CYS A 1 -17.28 -24.05 -15.59
C CYS A 1 -17.77 -24.10 -14.14
N ALA A 2 -17.82 -25.23 -13.46
CA ALA A 2 -18.33 -25.32 -12.07
C ALA A 2 -17.38 -24.71 -11.00
N LEU A 3 -16.08 -24.88 -11.15
CA LEU A 3 -15.07 -24.41 -10.17
C LEU A 3 -15.09 -22.90 -9.90
N PRO A 4 -15.14 -21.97 -10.87
CA PRO A 4 -15.22 -20.55 -10.61
C PRO A 4 -16.52 -20.14 -9.92
N ILE A 5 -17.65 -20.78 -10.28
CA ILE A 5 -18.96 -20.50 -9.68
C ILE A 5 -18.98 -20.94 -8.22
N CYS A 6 -18.49 -22.16 -7.92
CA CYS A 6 -18.38 -22.65 -6.54
C CYS A 6 -17.46 -21.74 -5.68
N TYR A 7 -16.36 -21.23 -6.24
CA TYR A 7 -15.48 -20.31 -5.55
C TYR A 7 -16.18 -19.00 -5.20
N ILE A 8 -16.91 -18.41 -6.17
CA ILE A 8 -17.66 -17.17 -5.94
C ILE A 8 -18.78 -17.36 -4.91
N LEU A 9 -19.51 -18.47 -5.00
CA LEU A 9 -20.56 -18.80 -4.02
C LEU A 9 -19.97 -19.01 -2.62
N ALA A 10 -18.82 -19.66 -2.51
CA ALA A 10 -18.14 -19.84 -1.23
C ALA A 10 -17.71 -18.49 -0.63
N MET A 11 -17.19 -17.56 -1.43
CA MET A 11 -16.85 -16.22 -0.95
C MET A 11 -18.08 -15.44 -0.47
N ILE A 12 -19.16 -15.41 -1.27
CA ILE A 12 -20.40 -14.72 -0.91
C ILE A 12 -21.00 -15.31 0.38
N SER A 13 -21.04 -16.63 0.50
CA SER A 13 -21.57 -17.27 1.71
C SER A 13 -20.70 -17.00 2.94
N ALA A 14 -19.38 -17.04 2.81
CA ALA A 14 -18.45 -16.72 3.91
C ALA A 14 -18.61 -15.27 4.37
N ASP A 15 -18.66 -14.30 3.45
CA ASP A 15 -18.83 -12.88 3.76
C ASP A 15 -20.20 -12.60 4.38
N THR A 16 -21.26 -13.24 3.87
CA THR A 16 -22.61 -13.10 4.42
C THR A 16 -22.70 -13.66 5.85
N LEU A 17 -22.19 -14.86 6.08
CA LEU A 17 -22.19 -15.47 7.41
C LEU A 17 -21.36 -14.66 8.40
N SER A 18 -20.17 -14.23 7.99
CA SER A 18 -19.29 -13.38 8.80
C SER A 18 -19.96 -12.05 9.17
N THR A 19 -20.60 -11.41 8.21
CA THR A 19 -21.34 -10.15 8.42
C THR A 19 -22.50 -10.33 9.39
N LEU A 20 -23.33 -11.36 9.20
CA LEU A 20 -24.43 -11.67 10.09
C LEU A 20 -23.95 -11.99 11.51
N PHE A 21 -22.89 -12.79 11.63
CA PHE A 21 -22.31 -13.13 12.90
C PHE A 21 -21.79 -11.90 13.66
N LEU A 22 -21.02 -11.04 12.98
CA LEU A 22 -20.51 -9.80 13.57
C LEU A 22 -21.64 -8.82 13.93
N PHE A 23 -22.66 -8.70 13.08
CA PHE A 23 -23.83 -7.86 13.33
C PHE A 23 -24.55 -8.26 14.63
N TYR A 24 -24.72 -9.56 14.84
CA TYR A 24 -25.35 -10.11 16.06
C TYR A 24 -24.43 -9.97 17.27
N LEU A 25 -23.13 -10.33 17.14
CA LEU A 25 -22.16 -10.29 18.22
C LEU A 25 -21.93 -8.87 18.75
N ALA A 26 -21.82 -7.90 17.84
CA ALA A 26 -21.64 -6.49 18.16
C ALA A 26 -22.93 -5.81 18.65
N GLY A 27 -24.06 -6.51 18.62
CA GLY A 27 -25.37 -5.96 19.05
C GLY A 27 -25.85 -4.79 18.21
N LEU A 28 -25.39 -4.67 16.96
CA LEU A 28 -25.69 -3.55 16.06
C LEU A 28 -27.19 -3.36 15.84
N HIS A 29 -27.99 -4.44 15.94
CA HIS A 29 -29.44 -4.38 15.86
C HIS A 29 -30.08 -3.46 16.92
N ARG A 30 -29.41 -3.29 18.08
CA ARG A 30 -29.88 -2.41 19.17
C ARG A 30 -29.71 -0.93 18.87
N TYR A 31 -28.82 -0.58 17.95
CA TYR A 31 -28.51 0.79 17.55
C TYR A 31 -29.27 1.24 16.29
N LEU A 32 -30.00 0.33 15.63
CA LEU A 32 -30.79 0.66 14.45
C LEU A 32 -32.09 1.34 14.87
N HIS A 33 -32.05 2.66 14.98
CA HIS A 33 -33.23 3.49 15.22
C HIS A 33 -33.58 4.27 13.97
N LEU A 34 -34.53 3.77 13.20
CA LEU A 34 -34.99 4.41 11.95
C LEU A 34 -35.69 5.77 12.18
N ARG A 35 -36.14 6.05 13.40
CA ARG A 35 -36.81 7.30 13.77
C ARG A 35 -35.88 8.48 14.10
N GLY A 36 -34.58 8.27 14.15
CA GLY A 36 -33.57 9.28 14.46
C GLY A 36 -32.76 9.80 13.26
N LEU A 37 -33.24 9.64 12.03
CA LEU A 37 -32.57 10.12 10.83
C LEU A 37 -32.62 11.65 10.75
N ASP A 38 -31.49 12.29 11.12
CA ASP A 38 -31.32 13.73 10.92
C ASP A 38 -30.83 13.99 9.47
N LEU A 39 -31.66 14.67 8.71
CA LEU A 39 -31.39 15.04 7.32
C LEU A 39 -30.14 15.92 7.18
N ARG A 40 -29.82 16.73 8.20
CA ARG A 40 -28.65 17.61 8.18
C ARG A 40 -27.37 16.79 8.29
N THR A 41 -27.31 15.88 9.26
CA THR A 41 -26.18 14.95 9.44
C THR A 41 -26.02 14.04 8.22
N SER A 42 -27.11 13.51 7.67
CA SER A 42 -27.09 12.69 6.46
C SER A 42 -26.53 13.46 5.27
N LYS A 43 -26.90 14.74 5.09
CA LYS A 43 -26.39 15.60 4.01
C LYS A 43 -24.88 15.89 4.18
N GLU A 44 -24.41 16.12 5.39
CA GLU A 44 -22.99 16.33 5.69
C GLU A 44 -22.18 15.05 5.41
N MET A 45 -22.70 13.90 5.81
CA MET A 45 -22.09 12.59 5.50
C MET A 45 -22.04 12.33 3.99
N LEU A 46 -23.11 12.58 3.27
CA LEU A 46 -23.14 12.44 1.80
C LEU A 46 -22.16 13.39 1.12
N ARG A 47 -22.07 14.65 1.55
CA ARG A 47 -21.12 15.62 1.00
C ARG A 47 -19.67 15.18 1.17
N TYR A 48 -19.38 14.48 2.25
CA TYR A 48 -18.05 13.89 2.47
C TYR A 48 -17.84 12.60 1.66
N SER A 49 -18.86 11.75 1.56
CA SER A 49 -18.75 10.41 0.96
C SER A 49 -18.83 10.43 -0.58
N ILE A 50 -19.61 11.34 -1.18
CA ILE A 50 -19.76 11.42 -2.64
C ILE A 50 -18.41 11.53 -3.38
N PRO A 51 -17.44 12.39 -2.96
CA PRO A 51 -16.14 12.44 -3.62
C PRO A 51 -15.27 11.19 -3.44
N LEU A 52 -15.59 10.32 -2.46
CA LEU A 52 -14.85 9.08 -2.24
C LEU A 52 -15.23 7.97 -3.22
N ILE A 53 -16.46 8.00 -3.77
CA ILE A 53 -16.93 7.00 -4.76
C ILE A 53 -16.06 7.04 -6.03
N PRO A 54 -15.91 8.18 -6.73
CA PRO A 54 -15.01 8.27 -7.88
C PRO A 54 -13.54 7.99 -7.53
N ASN A 55 -13.10 8.34 -6.31
CA ASN A 55 -11.76 8.00 -5.86
C ASN A 55 -11.52 6.48 -5.81
N SER A 56 -12.51 5.71 -5.36
CA SER A 56 -12.45 4.25 -5.35
C SER A 56 -12.42 3.67 -6.78
N ILE A 57 -13.16 4.29 -7.72
CA ILE A 57 -13.14 3.91 -9.13
C ILE A 57 -11.75 4.16 -9.73
N PHE A 58 -11.14 5.33 -9.50
CA PHE A 58 -9.80 5.62 -9.98
C PHE A 58 -8.73 4.70 -9.37
N TRP A 59 -8.88 4.36 -8.09
CA TRP A 59 -8.01 3.39 -7.44
C TRP A 59 -8.14 2.00 -8.08
N TRP A 60 -9.37 1.57 -8.38
CA TRP A 60 -9.62 0.32 -9.10
C TRP A 60 -9.03 0.35 -10.52
N ILE A 61 -9.23 1.43 -11.28
CA ILE A 61 -8.63 1.62 -12.61
C ILE A 61 -7.12 1.50 -12.52
N ASN A 62 -6.48 2.19 -11.57
CA ASN A 62 -5.03 2.16 -11.40
C ASN A 62 -4.47 0.75 -11.12
N ASN A 63 -5.23 -0.08 -10.42
CA ASN A 63 -4.84 -1.47 -10.14
C ASN A 63 -5.15 -2.45 -11.27
N MET A 64 -6.21 -2.20 -12.04
CA MET A 64 -6.70 -3.16 -13.04
C MET A 64 -6.32 -2.80 -14.48
N ALA A 65 -6.05 -1.52 -14.78
CA ALA A 65 -5.75 -1.07 -16.14
C ALA A 65 -4.60 -1.85 -16.77
N SER A 66 -3.51 -2.08 -16.04
CA SER A 66 -2.36 -2.84 -16.54
C SER A 66 -2.76 -4.26 -16.96
N ARG A 67 -3.63 -4.93 -16.19
CA ARG A 67 -4.09 -6.30 -16.52
C ARG A 67 -4.94 -6.34 -17.76
N TYR A 68 -5.88 -5.40 -17.91
CA TYR A 68 -6.74 -5.34 -19.11
C TYR A 68 -5.93 -4.98 -20.35
N LEU A 69 -4.99 -4.05 -20.25
CA LEU A 69 -4.14 -3.65 -21.37
C LEU A 69 -3.13 -4.75 -21.76
N ILE A 70 -2.56 -5.48 -20.79
CA ILE A 70 -1.74 -6.66 -21.08
C ILE A 70 -2.57 -7.71 -21.82
N ALA A 71 -3.78 -8.01 -21.34
CA ALA A 71 -4.66 -8.99 -21.98
C ALA A 71 -5.03 -8.57 -23.42
N TYR A 72 -5.22 -7.27 -23.65
CA TYR A 72 -5.55 -6.72 -24.97
C TYR A 72 -4.38 -6.76 -25.94
N PHE A 73 -3.17 -6.34 -25.54
CA PHE A 73 -2.00 -6.24 -26.42
C PHE A 73 -1.21 -7.54 -26.53
N LEU A 74 -1.09 -8.32 -25.46
CA LEU A 74 -0.20 -9.48 -25.38
C LEU A 74 -0.94 -10.81 -25.21
N GLY A 75 -2.22 -10.75 -24.86
CA GLY A 75 -3.06 -11.94 -24.69
C GLY A 75 -3.14 -12.43 -23.24
N THR A 76 -3.95 -13.50 -23.07
CA THR A 76 -4.32 -14.03 -21.74
C THR A 76 -3.16 -14.73 -21.03
N THR A 77 -2.23 -15.32 -21.77
CA THR A 77 -1.06 -16.02 -21.20
C THR A 77 -0.16 -15.04 -20.44
N GLU A 78 0.21 -13.93 -21.08
CA GLU A 78 1.05 -12.88 -20.46
C GLU A 78 0.32 -12.20 -19.29
N ASN A 79 -0.99 -12.00 -19.41
CA ASN A 79 -1.81 -11.52 -18.29
C ASN A 79 -1.81 -12.50 -17.12
N GLY A 80 -1.80 -13.80 -17.37
CA GLY A 80 -1.64 -14.85 -16.38
C GLY A 80 -0.31 -14.75 -15.64
N LEU A 81 0.80 -14.58 -16.35
CA LEU A 81 2.13 -14.37 -15.77
C LEU A 81 2.19 -13.12 -14.89
N PHE A 82 1.62 -12.02 -15.37
CA PHE A 82 1.54 -10.77 -14.59
C PHE A 82 0.68 -10.93 -13.33
N ALA A 83 -0.46 -11.63 -13.45
CA ALA A 83 -1.34 -11.89 -12.30
C ALA A 83 -0.66 -12.74 -11.22
N VAL A 84 0.14 -13.73 -11.63
CA VAL A 84 0.96 -14.54 -10.70
C VAL A 84 2.05 -13.70 -10.06
N ALA A 85 2.78 -12.90 -10.84
CA ALA A 85 3.82 -12.01 -10.32
C ALA A 85 3.27 -11.04 -9.25
N TYR A 86 2.02 -10.58 -9.41
CA TYR A 86 1.38 -9.65 -8.48
C TYR A 86 1.02 -10.27 -7.12
N LYS A 87 1.03 -11.60 -6.99
CA LYS A 87 0.74 -12.29 -5.72
C LYS A 87 1.79 -12.00 -4.64
N ILE A 88 3.06 -11.88 -5.00
CA ILE A 88 4.13 -11.62 -4.03
C ILE A 88 4.05 -10.19 -3.47
N PRO A 89 3.89 -9.12 -4.25
CA PRO A 89 3.63 -7.78 -3.75
C PRO A 89 2.42 -7.67 -2.81
N THR A 90 1.39 -8.52 -2.94
CA THR A 90 0.24 -8.47 -2.03
C THR A 90 0.60 -8.72 -0.56
N VAL A 91 1.71 -9.41 -0.28
CA VAL A 91 2.23 -9.58 1.09
C VAL A 91 2.62 -8.22 1.69
N ILE A 92 3.26 -7.36 0.91
CA ILE A 92 3.59 -5.98 1.33
C ILE A 92 2.31 -5.17 1.60
N VAL A 93 1.30 -5.31 0.72
CA VAL A 93 0.01 -4.63 0.91
C VAL A 93 -0.66 -5.08 2.21
N LEU A 94 -0.65 -6.39 2.50
CA LEU A 94 -1.22 -6.92 3.74
C LEU A 94 -0.52 -6.36 4.98
N MET A 95 0.82 -6.37 4.99
CA MET A 95 1.61 -5.75 6.07
C MET A 95 1.30 -4.26 6.22
N SER A 96 1.17 -3.57 5.09
CA SER A 96 0.81 -2.16 5.03
C SER A 96 -0.57 -1.89 5.63
N ASN A 97 -1.59 -2.68 5.29
CA ASN A 97 -2.94 -2.51 5.81
C ASN A 97 -2.99 -2.69 7.33
N ILE A 98 -2.37 -3.75 7.86
CA ILE A 98 -2.28 -3.97 9.31
C ILE A 98 -1.62 -2.77 10.01
N PHE A 99 -0.55 -2.25 9.43
CA PHE A 99 0.12 -1.07 9.97
C PHE A 99 -0.77 0.17 9.92
N MET A 100 -1.45 0.40 8.80
CA MET A 100 -2.33 1.54 8.58
C MET A 100 -3.52 1.55 9.51
N ASP A 101 -4.17 0.40 9.74
CA ASP A 101 -5.29 0.26 10.66
C ASP A 101 -4.87 0.62 12.10
N ALA A 102 -3.75 0.07 12.57
CA ALA A 102 -3.21 0.37 13.89
C ALA A 102 -2.80 1.85 14.04
N TRP A 103 -2.26 2.44 12.97
CA TRP A 103 -1.81 3.83 12.97
C TRP A 103 -2.97 4.82 12.92
N GLN A 104 -3.98 4.59 12.10
CA GLN A 104 -5.15 5.47 11.98
C GLN A 104 -5.89 5.65 13.30
N MET A 105 -6.02 4.57 14.09
CA MET A 105 -6.60 4.67 15.44
C MET A 105 -5.79 5.59 16.36
N SER A 106 -4.46 5.60 16.22
CA SER A 106 -3.59 6.45 17.03
C SER A 106 -3.56 7.92 16.55
N ALA A 107 -3.73 8.15 15.25
CA ALA A 107 -3.67 9.48 14.63
C ALA A 107 -4.83 10.40 15.03
N VAL A 108 -5.99 9.82 15.37
CA VAL A 108 -7.20 10.56 15.77
C VAL A 108 -7.09 11.13 17.19
N SER A 109 -6.27 10.52 18.05
CA SER A 109 -6.20 10.82 19.49
C SER A 109 -5.13 11.85 19.91
N ASP A 110 -4.26 12.32 19.00
CA ASP A 110 -3.08 13.14 19.36
C ASP A 110 -3.29 14.66 19.29
N VAL A 111 -2.65 15.36 20.24
CA VAL A 111 -2.68 16.82 20.39
C VAL A 111 -2.02 17.52 19.19
N PRO A 112 -2.62 18.60 18.62
CA PRO A 112 -2.16 19.26 17.39
C PRO A 112 -0.68 19.67 17.36
N LYS A 113 -0.11 20.11 18.48
CA LYS A 113 1.28 20.63 18.54
C LYS A 113 2.38 19.59 18.33
N LYS A 114 2.10 18.28 18.48
CA LYS A 114 3.09 17.19 18.28
C LYS A 114 2.82 16.36 17.03
N ARG A 115 1.74 16.68 16.32
CA ARG A 115 1.26 15.89 15.16
C ARG A 115 2.32 15.72 14.06
N ALA A 116 2.99 16.80 13.63
CA ALA A 116 4.00 16.72 12.57
C ALA A 116 5.20 15.82 12.91
N GLN A 117 5.68 15.88 14.17
CA GLN A 117 6.78 15.01 14.63
C GLN A 117 6.34 13.55 14.70
N PHE A 118 5.11 13.30 15.15
CA PHE A 118 4.52 11.96 15.20
C PHE A 118 4.41 11.36 13.79
N PHE A 119 3.78 12.09 12.86
CA PHE A 119 3.66 11.66 11.46
C PHE A 119 5.01 11.42 10.79
N THR A 120 5.99 12.31 11.01
CA THR A 120 7.36 12.11 10.50
C THR A 120 7.97 10.80 10.99
N ARG A 121 7.87 10.53 12.29
CA ARG A 121 8.45 9.31 12.88
C ARG A 121 7.78 8.05 12.37
N VAL A 122 6.45 8.06 12.32
CA VAL A 122 5.65 6.94 11.80
C VAL A 122 5.99 6.68 10.34
N PHE A 123 6.06 7.72 9.50
CA PHE A 123 6.40 7.60 8.09
C PHE A 123 7.80 7.01 7.88
N VAL A 124 8.79 7.48 8.64
CA VAL A 124 10.18 6.97 8.54
C VAL A 124 10.26 5.50 8.91
N CYS A 125 9.55 5.08 9.95
CA CYS A 125 9.48 3.67 10.34
C CYS A 125 8.75 2.82 9.29
N TYR A 126 7.63 3.31 8.80
CA TYR A 126 6.84 2.63 7.78
C TYR A 126 7.62 2.44 6.47
N GLN A 127 8.29 3.50 6.00
CA GLN A 127 9.18 3.42 4.85
C GLN A 127 10.31 2.39 5.06
N ALA A 128 10.96 2.41 6.24
CA ALA A 128 12.02 1.47 6.56
C ALA A 128 11.53 0.02 6.53
N LEU A 129 10.35 -0.23 7.09
CA LEU A 129 9.71 -1.55 7.10
C LEU A 129 9.41 -2.03 5.68
N LEU A 130 8.74 -1.21 4.86
CA LEU A 130 8.37 -1.55 3.50
C LEU A 130 9.58 -1.82 2.62
N CYS A 131 10.60 -0.94 2.65
CA CYS A 131 11.80 -1.08 1.83
C CYS A 131 12.60 -2.32 2.23
N THR A 132 12.74 -2.60 3.52
CA THR A 132 13.45 -3.79 4.02
C THR A 132 12.72 -5.07 3.64
N ALA A 133 11.40 -5.12 3.82
CA ALA A 133 10.58 -6.27 3.45
C ALA A 133 10.63 -6.53 1.93
N ALA A 134 10.53 -5.48 1.12
CA ALA A 134 10.62 -5.62 -0.34
C ALA A 134 12.00 -6.09 -0.80
N SER A 135 13.09 -5.58 -0.21
CA SER A 135 14.44 -6.05 -0.51
C SER A 135 14.60 -7.54 -0.23
N GLY A 136 14.09 -8.02 0.91
CA GLY A 136 14.05 -9.45 1.23
C GLY A 136 13.20 -10.26 0.24
N LEU A 137 12.03 -9.75 -0.15
CA LEU A 137 11.17 -10.43 -1.13
C LEU A 137 11.79 -10.44 -2.54
N ILE A 138 12.56 -9.42 -2.93
CA ILE A 138 13.34 -9.43 -4.19
C ILE A 138 14.37 -10.56 -4.13
N LEU A 139 15.20 -10.61 -3.09
CA LEU A 139 16.22 -11.66 -2.92
C LEU A 139 15.64 -13.08 -3.03
N PHE A 140 14.49 -13.32 -2.40
CA PHE A 140 13.85 -14.64 -2.38
C PHE A 140 12.86 -14.88 -3.52
N SER A 141 12.61 -13.92 -4.43
CA SER A 141 11.54 -14.01 -5.41
C SER A 141 11.64 -15.24 -6.34
N LYS A 142 12.84 -15.60 -6.79
CA LYS A 142 13.05 -16.82 -7.59
C LYS A 142 12.72 -18.10 -6.83
N VAL A 143 13.13 -18.15 -5.56
CA VAL A 143 12.87 -19.32 -4.70
C VAL A 143 11.37 -19.42 -4.39
N ILE A 144 10.74 -18.30 -4.01
CA ILE A 144 9.31 -18.23 -3.72
C ILE A 144 8.50 -18.64 -4.95
N THR A 145 8.85 -18.13 -6.14
CA THR A 145 8.17 -18.49 -7.38
C THR A 145 8.35 -19.96 -7.70
N LYS A 146 9.55 -20.52 -7.54
CA LYS A 146 9.81 -21.95 -7.79
C LYS A 146 9.02 -22.88 -6.87
N VAL A 147 8.78 -22.47 -5.63
CA VAL A 147 8.08 -23.29 -4.64
C VAL A 147 6.56 -23.16 -4.75
N LEU A 148 6.05 -21.94 -4.99
CA LEU A 148 4.62 -21.66 -4.91
C LEU A 148 3.89 -21.67 -6.26
N VAL A 149 4.62 -21.68 -7.37
CA VAL A 149 4.03 -21.49 -8.70
C VAL A 149 4.39 -22.66 -9.60
N ALA A 150 3.45 -23.09 -10.46
CA ALA A 150 3.68 -24.14 -11.43
C ALA A 150 4.79 -23.72 -12.43
N ASP A 151 5.54 -24.70 -12.96
CA ASP A 151 6.70 -24.46 -13.83
C ASP A 151 6.37 -23.60 -15.06
N SER A 152 5.15 -23.74 -15.61
CA SER A 152 4.66 -22.92 -16.73
C SER A 152 4.61 -21.41 -16.43
N TYR A 153 4.50 -21.02 -15.16
CA TYR A 153 4.45 -19.64 -14.72
C TYR A 153 5.75 -19.18 -14.03
N TYR A 154 6.79 -20.02 -13.99
CA TYR A 154 8.03 -19.70 -13.29
C TYR A 154 8.65 -18.38 -13.75
N ILE A 155 8.60 -18.06 -15.04
CA ILE A 155 9.17 -16.84 -15.61
C ILE A 155 8.60 -15.54 -15.01
N SER A 156 7.47 -15.61 -14.30
CA SER A 156 6.83 -14.47 -13.63
C SER A 156 7.74 -13.79 -12.60
N TRP A 157 8.79 -14.48 -12.10
CA TRP A 157 9.78 -13.89 -11.18
C TRP A 157 10.42 -12.62 -11.74
N LYS A 158 10.56 -12.49 -13.08
CA LYS A 158 11.17 -11.33 -13.75
C LYS A 158 10.39 -10.02 -13.50
N TYR A 159 9.09 -10.12 -13.29
CA TYR A 159 8.22 -8.95 -13.11
C TYR A 159 8.09 -8.54 -11.64
N ILE A 160 8.39 -9.44 -10.70
CA ILE A 160 8.22 -9.24 -9.26
C ILE A 160 9.00 -8.04 -8.71
N PRO A 161 10.30 -7.83 -9.03
CA PRO A 161 11.06 -6.74 -8.45
C PRO A 161 10.47 -5.35 -8.73
N LEU A 162 10.10 -5.07 -9.98
CA LEU A 162 9.48 -3.79 -10.35
C LEU A 162 8.10 -3.61 -9.70
N LEU A 163 7.31 -4.68 -9.61
CA LEU A 163 6.01 -4.66 -8.96
C LEU A 163 6.12 -4.45 -7.43
N LEU A 164 7.15 -4.98 -6.78
CA LEU A 164 7.43 -4.72 -5.36
C LEU A 164 7.75 -3.24 -5.13
N ILE A 165 8.59 -2.64 -5.96
CA ILE A 165 8.93 -1.21 -5.86
C ILE A 165 7.68 -0.35 -6.10
N SER A 166 6.87 -0.68 -7.11
CA SER A 166 5.61 0.02 -7.38
C SER A 166 4.66 -0.05 -6.19
N THR A 167 4.58 -1.22 -5.53
CA THR A 167 3.74 -1.43 -4.35
C THR A 167 4.22 -0.59 -3.15
N ILE A 168 5.52 -0.42 -2.95
CA ILE A 168 6.05 0.49 -1.92
C ILE A 168 5.54 1.92 -2.15
N PHE A 169 5.64 2.43 -3.38
CA PHE A 169 5.13 3.78 -3.69
C PHE A 169 3.61 3.87 -3.52
N SER A 170 2.87 2.83 -3.90
CA SER A 170 1.43 2.75 -3.66
C SER A 170 1.10 2.82 -2.16
N CYS A 171 1.77 2.03 -1.33
CA CYS A 171 1.59 2.02 0.11
C CYS A 171 1.96 3.39 0.74
N MET A 172 3.09 3.99 0.36
CA MET A 172 3.47 5.32 0.82
C MET A 172 2.49 6.41 0.37
N SER A 173 1.95 6.31 -0.86
CA SER A 173 0.91 7.21 -1.35
C SER A 173 -0.39 7.07 -0.54
N THR A 174 -0.75 5.85 -0.15
CA THR A 174 -1.91 5.58 0.71
C THR A 174 -1.74 6.19 2.09
N PHE A 175 -0.53 6.09 2.66
CA PHE A 175 -0.20 6.75 3.93
C PHE A 175 -0.38 8.27 3.83
N LEU A 176 0.11 8.91 2.79
CA LEU A 176 -0.08 10.34 2.58
C LEU A 176 -1.55 10.70 2.30
N GLY A 177 -2.28 9.82 1.64
CA GLY A 177 -3.72 9.96 1.44
C GLY A 177 -4.51 10.03 2.74
N SER A 178 -4.06 9.35 3.81
CA SER A 178 -4.70 9.43 5.12
C SER A 178 -4.60 10.83 5.75
N VAL A 179 -3.59 11.63 5.41
CA VAL A 179 -3.47 13.04 5.82
C VAL A 179 -4.66 13.86 5.30
N TYR A 180 -5.05 13.64 4.02
CA TYR A 180 -6.23 14.31 3.46
C TYR A 180 -7.53 13.90 4.15
N MET A 181 -7.62 12.64 4.61
CA MET A 181 -8.79 12.18 5.37
C MET A 181 -8.86 12.85 6.74
N VAL A 182 -7.73 12.96 7.45
CA VAL A 182 -7.64 13.63 8.75
C VAL A 182 -7.98 15.12 8.63
N GLU A 183 -7.53 15.78 7.56
CA GLU A 183 -7.80 17.20 7.28
C GLU A 183 -9.13 17.43 6.53
N LYS A 184 -9.95 16.37 6.33
CA LYS A 184 -11.24 16.41 5.61
C LYS A 184 -11.15 16.98 4.18
N LYS A 185 -10.01 16.77 3.50
CA LYS A 185 -9.71 17.25 2.14
C LYS A 185 -9.88 16.13 1.09
N SER A 186 -11.03 15.45 1.07
CA SER A 186 -11.32 14.31 0.18
C SER A 186 -11.15 14.62 -1.31
N ILE A 187 -11.39 15.87 -1.73
CA ILE A 187 -11.22 16.32 -3.12
C ILE A 187 -9.75 16.21 -3.58
N LEU A 188 -8.77 16.55 -2.73
CA LEU A 188 -7.35 16.42 -3.07
C LEU A 188 -6.94 14.95 -3.22
N ASN A 189 -7.51 14.08 -2.38
CA ASN A 189 -7.31 12.64 -2.54
C ASN A 189 -7.84 12.14 -3.88
N PHE A 190 -9.05 12.57 -4.26
CA PHE A 190 -9.66 12.27 -5.56
C PHE A 190 -8.80 12.76 -6.74
N ILE A 191 -8.35 14.02 -6.75
CA ILE A 191 -7.56 14.60 -7.83
C ILE A 191 -6.23 13.86 -7.99
N THR A 192 -5.52 13.60 -6.89
CA THR A 192 -4.21 12.92 -6.95
C THR A 192 -4.32 11.46 -7.38
N THR A 193 -5.37 10.74 -6.94
CA THR A 193 -5.63 9.37 -7.39
C THR A 193 -6.02 9.34 -8.86
N GLY A 194 -6.87 10.28 -9.30
CA GLY A 194 -7.31 10.40 -10.69
C GLY A 194 -6.15 10.70 -11.63
N ALA A 195 -5.28 11.65 -11.25
CA ALA A 195 -4.06 11.94 -12.02
C ALA A 195 -3.17 10.70 -12.18
N GLY A 196 -3.01 9.91 -11.09
CA GLY A 196 -2.28 8.66 -11.14
C GLY A 196 -2.92 7.62 -12.07
N ALA A 197 -4.24 7.48 -12.03
CA ALA A 197 -4.97 6.53 -12.87
C ALA A 197 -4.85 6.90 -14.36
N VAL A 198 -5.03 8.17 -14.71
CA VAL A 198 -4.86 8.65 -16.09
C VAL A 198 -3.42 8.42 -16.56
N LEU A 199 -2.44 8.80 -15.76
CA LEU A 199 -1.03 8.60 -16.08
C LEU A 199 -0.71 7.11 -16.24
N ASN A 200 -1.23 6.25 -15.37
CA ASN A 200 -1.03 4.80 -15.47
C ASN A 200 -1.55 4.25 -16.79
N VAL A 201 -2.77 4.61 -17.20
CA VAL A 201 -3.35 4.17 -18.48
C VAL A 201 -2.49 4.66 -19.65
N LEU A 202 -2.12 5.94 -19.70
CA LEU A 202 -1.31 6.52 -20.78
C LEU A 202 0.06 5.83 -20.87
N LEU A 203 0.73 5.62 -19.75
CA LEU A 203 2.03 4.95 -19.73
C LEU A 203 1.93 3.48 -20.13
N ASN A 204 0.86 2.77 -19.74
CA ASN A 204 0.63 1.40 -20.18
C ASN A 204 0.42 1.31 -21.70
N LEU A 205 -0.39 2.22 -22.28
CA LEU A 205 -0.61 2.28 -23.74
C LEU A 205 0.70 2.51 -24.50
N PHE A 206 1.63 3.27 -23.93
CA PHE A 206 2.92 3.56 -24.56
C PHE A 206 3.95 2.45 -24.32
N PHE A 207 4.09 1.95 -23.09
CA PHE A 207 5.18 1.03 -22.73
C PHE A 207 4.87 -0.45 -22.99
N ILE A 208 3.61 -0.90 -22.93
CA ILE A 208 3.29 -2.32 -23.19
C ILE A 208 3.68 -2.75 -24.60
N PRO A 209 3.40 -1.99 -25.68
CA PRO A 209 3.82 -2.37 -27.02
C PRO A 209 5.35 -2.48 -27.20
N ILE A 210 6.13 -1.71 -26.43
CA ILE A 210 7.59 -1.64 -26.56
C ILE A 210 8.28 -2.66 -25.63
N PHE A 211 7.90 -2.71 -24.36
CA PHE A 211 8.57 -3.48 -23.31
C PHE A 211 7.75 -4.66 -22.80
N GLN A 212 6.63 -4.95 -23.44
CA GLN A 212 5.72 -6.04 -23.08
C GLN A 212 5.28 -5.95 -21.58
N VAL A 213 5.27 -7.05 -20.85
CA VAL A 213 4.84 -7.12 -19.45
C VAL A 213 5.72 -6.25 -18.53
N ASN A 214 7.02 -6.12 -18.82
CA ASN A 214 7.90 -5.20 -18.09
C ASN A 214 7.48 -3.73 -18.27
N GLY A 215 6.94 -3.38 -19.45
CA GLY A 215 6.37 -2.06 -19.70
C GLY A 215 5.21 -1.73 -18.78
N ALA A 216 4.33 -2.70 -18.52
CA ALA A 216 3.23 -2.52 -17.57
C ALA A 216 3.72 -2.36 -16.12
N ALA A 217 4.73 -3.14 -15.71
CA ALA A 217 5.32 -3.00 -14.39
C ALA A 217 5.99 -1.62 -14.22
N PHE A 218 6.70 -1.15 -15.24
CA PHE A 218 7.33 0.17 -15.24
C PHE A 218 6.30 1.32 -15.26
N ALA A 219 5.24 1.19 -16.05
CA ALA A 219 4.14 2.17 -16.07
C ALA A 219 3.47 2.29 -14.69
N THR A 220 3.23 1.15 -14.03
CA THR A 220 2.66 1.10 -12.69
C THR A 220 3.59 1.74 -11.65
N LEU A 221 4.89 1.43 -11.71
CA LEU A 221 5.90 2.03 -10.85
C LEU A 221 5.93 3.56 -11.01
N THR A 222 6.01 4.05 -12.24
CA THR A 222 6.11 5.48 -12.54
C THR A 222 4.86 6.23 -12.09
N SER A 223 3.67 5.69 -12.36
CA SER A 223 2.41 6.32 -11.95
C SER A 223 2.28 6.45 -10.43
N TYR A 224 2.59 5.40 -9.66
CA TYR A 224 2.57 5.48 -8.20
C TYR A 224 3.67 6.38 -7.64
N ALA A 225 4.86 6.41 -8.24
CA ALA A 225 5.92 7.33 -7.86
C ALA A 225 5.49 8.79 -8.04
N VAL A 226 4.84 9.12 -9.16
CA VAL A 226 4.30 10.46 -9.41
C VAL A 226 3.20 10.81 -8.41
N VAL A 227 2.25 9.91 -8.13
CA VAL A 227 1.21 10.15 -7.10
C VAL A 227 1.85 10.39 -5.74
N PHE A 228 2.87 9.60 -5.37
CA PHE A 228 3.59 9.80 -4.12
C PHE A 228 4.24 11.18 -4.05
N VAL A 229 4.94 11.63 -5.11
CA VAL A 229 5.59 12.93 -5.15
C VAL A 229 4.56 14.06 -5.06
N LEU A 230 3.47 13.99 -5.83
CA LEU A 230 2.38 14.97 -5.78
C LEU A 230 1.81 15.09 -4.36
N ARG A 231 1.53 13.94 -3.71
CA ARG A 231 1.02 13.92 -2.33
C ARG A 231 2.05 14.40 -1.31
N ALA A 232 3.32 14.06 -1.48
CA ALA A 232 4.38 14.51 -0.59
C ALA A 232 4.54 16.04 -0.61
N LEU A 233 4.46 16.66 -1.79
CA LEU A 233 4.53 18.11 -1.96
C LEU A 233 3.28 18.80 -1.38
N ASP A 234 2.10 18.28 -1.65
CA ASP A 234 0.86 18.92 -1.24
C ASP A 234 0.55 18.72 0.25
N THR A 235 0.77 17.53 0.81
CA THR A 235 0.51 17.24 2.23
C THR A 235 1.42 18.02 3.18
N HIS A 236 2.60 18.45 2.70
CA HIS A 236 3.51 19.29 3.48
C HIS A 236 2.87 20.65 3.89
N ARG A 237 1.89 21.11 3.14
CA ARG A 237 1.15 22.38 3.46
C ARG A 237 0.22 22.21 4.66
N PHE A 238 -0.28 20.98 4.90
CA PHE A 238 -1.22 20.69 6.00
C PHE A 238 -0.48 20.21 7.24
N ILE A 239 0.45 19.29 7.05
CA ILE A 239 1.29 18.75 8.12
C ILE A 239 2.74 18.81 7.64
N PRO A 240 3.60 19.70 8.20
CA PRO A 240 4.99 19.85 7.79
C PRO A 240 5.85 18.67 8.27
N MET A 241 5.68 17.52 7.59
CA MET A 241 6.46 16.31 7.84
C MET A 241 7.85 16.42 7.22
N LYS A 242 8.86 15.85 7.88
CA LYS A 242 10.22 15.72 7.33
C LYS A 242 10.34 14.35 6.65
N PHE A 243 10.32 14.34 5.32
CA PHE A 243 10.36 13.10 4.54
C PHE A 243 11.74 12.43 4.46
N HIS A 244 12.83 13.11 4.88
CA HIS A 244 14.21 12.63 4.71
C HIS A 244 14.47 12.13 3.27
N PRO A 245 14.37 13.00 2.26
CA PRO A 245 14.37 12.59 0.86
C PRO A 245 15.64 11.82 0.47
N MET A 246 16.79 12.17 1.01
CA MET A 246 18.05 11.48 0.74
C MET A 246 18.00 9.98 1.12
N ARG A 247 17.38 9.67 2.26
CA ARG A 247 17.20 8.28 2.70
C ARG A 247 16.23 7.52 1.81
N LEU A 248 15.12 8.18 1.42
CA LEU A 248 14.14 7.58 0.50
C LEU A 248 14.78 7.29 -0.86
N THR A 249 15.47 8.28 -1.44
CA THR A 249 16.15 8.11 -2.73
C THR A 249 17.19 7.00 -2.66
N PHE A 250 17.97 6.92 -1.59
CA PHE A 250 18.94 5.85 -1.42
C PHE A 250 18.28 4.46 -1.33
N ASN A 251 17.23 4.31 -0.52
CA ASN A 251 16.49 3.05 -0.43
C ASN A 251 15.92 2.63 -1.79
N VAL A 252 15.32 3.57 -2.52
CA VAL A 252 14.77 3.31 -3.87
C VAL A 252 15.89 2.95 -4.86
N ALA A 253 17.02 3.64 -4.82
CA ALA A 253 18.18 3.32 -5.67
C ALA A 253 18.71 1.91 -5.42
N VAL A 254 18.82 1.48 -4.17
CA VAL A 254 19.21 0.11 -3.81
C VAL A 254 18.21 -0.91 -4.35
N LEU A 255 16.90 -0.68 -4.20
CA LEU A 255 15.86 -1.58 -4.73
C LEU A 255 15.86 -1.65 -6.26
N LEU A 256 16.08 -0.52 -6.94
CA LEU A 256 16.20 -0.49 -8.40
C LEU A 256 17.46 -1.23 -8.87
N LEU A 257 18.56 -1.10 -8.14
CA LEU A 257 19.80 -1.85 -8.43
C LEU A 257 19.58 -3.35 -8.23
N GLN A 258 18.91 -3.78 -7.15
CA GLN A 258 18.53 -5.18 -6.96
C GLN A 258 17.65 -5.68 -8.12
N ALA A 259 16.62 -4.93 -8.48
CA ALA A 259 15.75 -5.28 -9.60
C ALA A 259 16.54 -5.43 -10.91
N PHE A 260 17.48 -4.54 -11.18
CA PHE A 260 18.34 -4.58 -12.37
C PHE A 260 19.24 -5.82 -12.36
N LEU A 261 20.00 -6.04 -11.29
CA LEU A 261 20.94 -7.16 -11.18
C LEU A 261 20.23 -8.51 -11.32
N MET A 262 19.03 -8.62 -10.76
CA MET A 262 18.24 -9.83 -10.81
C MET A 262 17.62 -10.08 -12.19
N ILE A 263 16.98 -9.06 -12.80
CA ILE A 263 16.31 -9.20 -14.11
C ILE A 263 17.32 -9.55 -15.21
N PHE A 264 18.50 -8.93 -15.18
CA PHE A 264 19.55 -9.15 -16.15
C PHE A 264 20.51 -10.32 -15.79
N GLU A 265 20.27 -11.00 -14.67
CA GLU A 265 21.07 -12.15 -14.21
C GLU A 265 22.58 -11.90 -14.26
N VAL A 266 23.02 -10.72 -13.83
CA VAL A 266 24.41 -10.31 -13.84
C VAL A 266 25.28 -11.34 -13.10
N LYS A 267 26.48 -11.65 -13.60
CA LYS A 267 27.38 -12.67 -13.01
C LYS A 267 27.56 -12.41 -11.50
N GLY A 268 27.23 -13.43 -10.68
CA GLY A 268 27.29 -13.30 -9.22
C GLY A 268 26.10 -12.53 -8.59
N TRP A 269 24.97 -12.40 -9.26
CA TRP A 269 23.79 -11.67 -8.80
C TRP A 269 23.35 -12.05 -7.38
N ILE A 270 23.46 -13.33 -6.99
CA ILE A 270 23.06 -13.77 -5.63
C ILE A 270 23.90 -13.09 -4.55
N ALA A 271 25.24 -12.99 -4.74
CA ALA A 271 26.11 -12.33 -3.78
C ALA A 271 25.80 -10.84 -3.67
N TRP A 272 25.52 -10.18 -4.79
CA TRP A 272 25.09 -8.78 -4.82
C TRP A 272 23.74 -8.57 -4.14
N GLU A 273 22.78 -9.44 -4.36
CA GLU A 273 21.46 -9.38 -3.70
C GLU A 273 21.58 -9.51 -2.18
N ILE A 274 22.39 -10.45 -1.69
CA ILE A 274 22.65 -10.62 -0.26
C ILE A 274 23.31 -9.35 0.31
N LEU A 275 24.32 -8.81 -0.37
CA LEU A 275 25.02 -7.60 0.06
C LEU A 275 24.08 -6.38 0.10
N LEU A 276 23.29 -6.18 -0.93
CA LEU A 276 22.35 -5.06 -1.00
C LEU A 276 21.21 -5.19 0.03
N THR A 277 20.74 -6.41 0.27
CA THR A 277 19.74 -6.67 1.33
C THR A 277 20.34 -6.41 2.71
N ALA A 278 21.56 -6.83 2.97
CA ALA A 278 22.27 -6.52 4.22
C ALA A 278 22.48 -5.01 4.38
N LEU A 279 22.88 -4.31 3.33
CA LEU A 279 23.01 -2.85 3.30
C LEU A 279 21.67 -2.17 3.61
N MET A 280 20.56 -2.64 3.01
CA MET A 280 19.21 -2.13 3.27
C MET A 280 18.83 -2.30 4.74
N LEU A 281 19.13 -3.47 5.34
CA LEU A 281 18.89 -3.73 6.76
C LEU A 281 19.69 -2.76 7.64
N VAL A 282 20.97 -2.56 7.39
CA VAL A 282 21.85 -1.68 8.19
C VAL A 282 21.34 -0.23 8.16
N ILE A 283 21.01 0.30 6.97
CA ILE A 283 20.51 1.69 6.81
C ILE A 283 19.19 1.90 7.54
N ASN A 284 18.32 0.90 7.52
CA ASN A 284 16.98 0.99 8.10
C ASN A 284 16.93 0.53 9.57
N MET A 285 17.98 -0.14 10.08
CA MET A 285 18.04 -0.68 11.45
C MET A 285 17.77 0.39 12.52
N GLY A 286 18.37 1.58 12.38
CA GLY A 286 18.18 2.67 13.35
C GLY A 286 16.72 3.12 13.51
N ALA A 287 15.97 3.17 12.38
CA ALA A 287 14.56 3.53 12.42
C ALA A 287 13.69 2.40 13.00
N LEU A 288 13.99 1.16 12.61
CA LEU A 288 13.27 -0.01 13.10
C LEU A 288 13.53 -0.20 14.60
N TRP A 289 14.79 -0.12 15.03
CA TRP A 289 15.18 -0.28 16.43
C TRP A 289 14.57 0.79 17.34
N SER A 290 14.57 2.05 16.91
CA SER A 290 13.97 3.14 17.69
C SER A 290 12.48 2.91 17.95
N THR A 291 11.77 2.33 16.98
CA THR A 291 10.33 2.01 17.09
C THR A 291 10.08 0.81 17.99
N VAL A 292 10.83 -0.27 17.81
CA VAL A 292 10.75 -1.46 18.67
C VAL A 292 11.03 -1.08 20.12
N ARG A 293 12.08 -0.29 20.37
CA ARG A 293 12.42 0.20 21.71
C ARG A 293 11.29 1.00 22.33
N GLN A 294 10.63 1.88 21.59
CA GLN A 294 9.52 2.67 22.10
C GLN A 294 8.29 1.82 22.44
N VAL A 295 7.95 0.85 21.59
CA VAL A 295 6.82 -0.07 21.84
C VAL A 295 7.08 -0.92 23.08
N LEU A 296 8.29 -1.45 23.24
CA LEU A 296 8.64 -2.29 24.38
C LEU A 296 8.74 -1.50 25.71
N PHE A 297 9.26 -0.27 25.67
CA PHE A 297 9.46 0.52 26.88
C PHE A 297 8.25 1.37 27.28
N LYS A 298 7.38 1.77 26.36
CA LYS A 298 6.14 2.51 26.68
C LYS A 298 5.11 1.64 27.40
N ARG A 299 5.19 0.33 27.30
CA ARG A 299 4.36 -0.60 28.12
C ARG A 299 4.66 -0.56 29.63
N ARG A 300 5.72 0.12 30.05
CA ARG A 300 6.13 0.23 31.46
C ARG A 300 5.73 1.54 32.17
N SER A 301 5.08 2.47 31.46
CA SER A 301 4.56 3.67 32.14
C SER A 301 3.17 3.35 32.71
N PRO A 302 2.93 3.50 34.03
CA PRO A 302 1.62 3.26 34.62
C PRO A 302 0.60 4.24 34.03
N ALA A 303 -0.64 3.78 33.92
CA ALA A 303 -1.78 4.57 33.48
C ALA A 303 -1.88 5.85 34.37
N PRO A 304 -2.19 7.03 33.79
CA PRO A 304 -2.42 8.22 34.56
C PRO A 304 -3.58 7.93 35.55
N SER A 305 -3.33 8.17 36.83
CA SER A 305 -4.34 8.07 37.87
C SER A 305 -5.57 8.90 37.49
N PRO A 306 -6.80 8.41 37.71
CA PRO A 306 -8.01 9.17 37.43
C PRO A 306 -7.97 10.47 38.22
N GLN A 307 -8.07 11.61 37.53
CA GLN A 307 -8.22 12.91 38.16
C GLN A 307 -9.49 12.84 39.03
N LYS A 308 -9.31 12.95 40.36
CA LYS A 308 -10.40 13.21 41.24
C LYS A 308 -11.03 14.54 40.84
N HIS A 309 -12.25 14.49 40.34
CA HIS A 309 -13.12 15.67 40.33
C HIS A 309 -13.37 16.06 41.78
N GLU A 310 -12.65 17.06 42.26
CA GLU A 310 -13.07 17.83 43.43
C GLU A 310 -14.23 18.71 42.98
N ASN A 311 -15.30 18.58 43.70
CA ASN A 311 -16.57 19.33 43.62
C ASN A 311 -16.39 20.84 43.75
#